data_042dbec03999372a2c45e0e2ca1ed7b0
#
_entry.id   042dbec03999372a2c45e0e2ca1ed7b0
#
_cell.length_a   1.000
_cell.length_b   1.000
_cell.length_c   1.000
_cell.angle_alpha   90.00
_cell.angle_beta   90.00
_cell.angle_gamma   90.00
#
_symmetry.space_group_name_H-M   'P 1'
#
loop_
_entity.id
_entity.type
_entity.pdbx_description
1 polymer ?
#
loop_
_entity_poly.entity_id
_entity_poly.type
_entity_poly.pdbx_seq_one_letter_code
_entity_poly.pdbx_strand_id
1 'polypeptide(L)'
;VGFFNALSNPQYAIVEDDSYRQRKIETNPLTNYNILVLNQSLKNNSSISLINTNVWRSGKTYDANVTAALFDFNDKKNRWNYGGEIASSNIFNTGQNEKTITGFSSKLYFGKSSGRFTFKINQSLSNDKYNTRDMGYFTFNNFLDDSVYMGYNWLKPTNWYNKLFLNFNSFYSRQLDPSRYRSAAVNVNANTQLKNLWNAGAMVGYEPEYNDFNEPRVEGRFFRGWKSAYGNLWVEKKKKKKYKANINLFYLNRSL
;
A
#
# COMPACT_ATOMS: atom_id res chain seq x y z
N VAL A 1 -10.48 -18.76 -13.01
CA VAL A 1 -9.92 -18.06 -14.19
C VAL A 1 -10.83 -16.88 -14.50
N GLY A 2 -10.28 -15.71 -14.67
CA GLY A 2 -10.97 -14.50 -15.12
C GLY A 2 -10.27 -13.92 -16.34
N PHE A 3 -11.05 -13.46 -17.32
CA PHE A 3 -10.52 -12.75 -18.49
C PHE A 3 -11.41 -11.55 -18.78
N PHE A 4 -10.78 -10.41 -19.03
CA PHE A 4 -11.43 -9.18 -19.45
C PHE A 4 -10.71 -8.61 -20.67
N ASN A 5 -11.49 -8.13 -21.64
CA ASN A 5 -10.97 -7.43 -22.81
C ASN A 5 -11.83 -6.20 -23.08
N ALA A 6 -11.19 -5.08 -23.41
CA ALA A 6 -11.85 -3.86 -23.86
C ALA A 6 -11.07 -3.23 -25.02
N LEU A 7 -11.79 -2.67 -25.99
CA LEU A 7 -11.24 -1.97 -27.13
C LEU A 7 -11.72 -0.52 -27.13
N SER A 8 -10.79 0.43 -27.20
CA SER A 8 -11.07 1.86 -27.32
C SER A 8 -10.72 2.31 -28.73
N ASN A 9 -11.68 2.95 -29.41
CA ASN A 9 -11.46 3.53 -30.73
C ASN A 9 -10.49 4.72 -30.67
N PRO A 10 -9.82 5.05 -31.79
CA PRO A 10 -8.97 6.22 -31.86
C PRO A 10 -9.73 7.50 -31.53
N GLN A 11 -9.09 8.39 -30.79
CA GLN A 11 -9.61 9.71 -30.45
C GLN A 11 -8.80 10.78 -31.14
N TYR A 12 -9.48 11.88 -31.50
CA TYR A 12 -8.88 12.97 -32.26
C TYR A 12 -9.25 14.31 -31.64
N ALA A 13 -8.32 15.25 -31.62
CA ALA A 13 -8.56 16.66 -31.36
C ALA A 13 -8.51 17.44 -32.67
N ILE A 14 -9.32 18.46 -32.78
CA ILE A 14 -9.21 19.49 -33.84
C ILE A 14 -8.39 20.63 -33.26
N VAL A 15 -7.27 20.94 -33.88
CA VAL A 15 -6.37 22.03 -33.48
C VAL A 15 -6.38 23.06 -34.56
N GLU A 16 -6.58 24.33 -34.19
CA GLU A 16 -6.56 25.49 -35.06
C GLU A 16 -5.26 26.26 -34.88
N ASP A 17 -4.62 26.66 -35.95
CA ASP A 17 -3.43 27.52 -35.94
C ASP A 17 -3.81 29.04 -35.99
N ASP A 18 -2.84 29.91 -35.80
CA ASP A 18 -3.04 31.37 -35.80
C ASP A 18 -3.61 31.91 -37.15
N SER A 19 -3.64 31.08 -38.19
CA SER A 19 -4.22 31.39 -39.51
C SER A 19 -5.61 30.77 -39.67
N TYR A 20 -6.26 30.35 -38.60
CA TYR A 20 -7.59 29.67 -38.60
C TYR A 20 -7.63 28.36 -39.41
N ARG A 21 -6.48 27.74 -39.67
CA ARG A 21 -6.44 26.44 -40.35
C ARG A 21 -6.60 25.31 -39.33
N GLN A 22 -7.63 24.52 -39.56
CA GLN A 22 -7.92 23.38 -38.70
C GLN A 22 -7.20 22.13 -39.20
N ARG A 23 -6.63 21.38 -38.26
CA ARG A 23 -6.05 20.05 -38.48
C ARG A 23 -6.53 19.07 -37.44
N LYS A 24 -6.80 17.83 -37.88
CA LYS A 24 -7.17 16.72 -36.99
C LYS A 24 -5.89 16.02 -36.52
N ILE A 25 -5.69 15.97 -35.20
CA ILE A 25 -4.55 15.27 -34.58
C ILE A 25 -5.09 14.09 -33.78
N GLU A 26 -4.51 12.90 -33.99
CA GLU A 26 -4.80 11.74 -33.17
C GLU A 26 -4.23 11.97 -31.77
N THR A 27 -5.09 11.96 -30.75
CA THR A 27 -4.74 12.17 -29.34
C THR A 27 -4.61 10.87 -28.58
N ASN A 28 -5.33 9.83 -29.03
CA ASN A 28 -5.26 8.48 -28.47
C ASN A 28 -5.45 7.46 -29.60
N PRO A 29 -4.55 6.50 -29.78
CA PRO A 29 -4.65 5.50 -30.82
C PRO A 29 -5.71 4.43 -30.47
N LEU A 30 -6.04 3.58 -31.42
CA LEU A 30 -6.77 2.34 -31.13
C LEU A 30 -6.03 1.56 -30.07
N THR A 31 -6.70 1.30 -28.95
CA THR A 31 -6.08 0.69 -27.76
C THR A 31 -6.87 -0.54 -27.33
N ASN A 32 -6.18 -1.65 -27.14
CA ASN A 32 -6.74 -2.89 -26.62
C ASN A 32 -6.23 -3.16 -25.20
N TYR A 33 -7.16 -3.29 -24.26
CA TYR A 33 -6.92 -3.57 -22.86
C TYR A 33 -7.27 -5.02 -22.54
N ASN A 34 -6.37 -5.76 -21.92
CA ASN A 34 -6.56 -7.14 -21.53
C ASN A 34 -6.19 -7.37 -20.08
N ILE A 35 -6.99 -8.13 -19.34
CA ILE A 35 -6.68 -8.62 -18.01
C ILE A 35 -6.91 -10.12 -17.98
N LEU A 36 -5.90 -10.87 -17.55
CA LEU A 36 -5.98 -12.30 -17.26
C LEU A 36 -5.72 -12.52 -15.77
N VAL A 37 -6.61 -13.27 -15.13
CA VAL A 37 -6.46 -13.67 -13.73
C VAL A 37 -6.59 -15.19 -13.63
N LEU A 38 -5.54 -15.82 -13.12
CA LEU A 38 -5.54 -17.22 -12.71
C LEU A 38 -5.43 -17.25 -11.19
N ASN A 39 -6.38 -17.92 -10.54
CA ASN A 39 -6.37 -18.08 -9.09
C ASN A 39 -6.59 -19.55 -8.73
N GLN A 40 -5.82 -20.06 -7.81
CA GLN A 40 -5.93 -21.39 -7.27
C GLN A 40 -5.96 -21.35 -5.75
N SER A 41 -7.08 -21.78 -5.18
CA SER A 41 -7.17 -22.04 -3.73
C SER A 41 -6.45 -23.35 -3.43
N LEU A 42 -5.70 -23.32 -2.35
CA LEU A 42 -4.91 -24.44 -1.82
C LEU A 42 -5.46 -24.88 -0.47
N LYS A 43 -4.89 -25.96 0.10
CA LYS A 43 -5.22 -26.40 1.47
C LYS A 43 -4.86 -25.34 2.50
N ASN A 44 -5.47 -25.42 3.70
CA ASN A 44 -5.17 -24.57 4.86
C ASN A 44 -5.40 -23.07 4.61
N ASN A 45 -6.48 -22.71 3.90
CA ASN A 45 -6.79 -21.31 3.55
C ASN A 45 -5.64 -20.59 2.81
N SER A 46 -4.89 -21.35 2.02
CA SER A 46 -3.80 -20.82 1.22
C SER A 46 -4.24 -20.60 -0.24
N SER A 47 -3.55 -19.75 -0.95
CA SER A 47 -3.83 -19.48 -2.37
C SER A 47 -2.58 -19.04 -3.14
N ILE A 48 -2.61 -19.24 -4.44
CA ILE A 48 -1.70 -18.64 -5.40
C ILE A 48 -2.49 -18.01 -6.52
N SER A 49 -2.00 -16.91 -7.06
CA SER A 49 -2.63 -16.22 -8.19
C SER A 49 -1.57 -15.70 -9.15
N LEU A 50 -1.91 -15.66 -10.42
CA LEU A 50 -1.17 -14.95 -11.46
C LEU A 50 -2.11 -13.95 -12.10
N ILE A 51 -1.68 -12.71 -12.21
CA ILE A 51 -2.39 -11.62 -12.84
C ILE A 51 -1.51 -11.07 -13.95
N ASN A 52 -2.07 -10.90 -15.13
CA ASN A 52 -1.42 -10.20 -16.22
C ASN A 52 -2.37 -9.12 -16.75
N THR A 53 -1.87 -7.91 -16.85
CA THR A 53 -2.54 -6.79 -17.52
C THR A 53 -1.73 -6.38 -18.74
N ASN A 54 -2.40 -6.12 -19.84
CA ASN A 54 -1.75 -5.82 -21.10
C ASN A 54 -2.49 -4.71 -21.85
N VAL A 55 -1.77 -3.72 -22.32
CA VAL A 55 -2.29 -2.59 -23.10
C VAL A 55 -1.52 -2.51 -24.41
N TRP A 56 -2.20 -2.80 -25.48
CA TRP A 56 -1.66 -2.70 -26.83
C TRP A 56 -2.25 -1.50 -27.57
N ARG A 57 -1.38 -0.71 -28.18
CA ARG A 57 -1.75 0.48 -28.92
C ARG A 57 -1.33 0.36 -30.38
N SER A 58 -2.18 0.80 -31.29
CA SER A 58 -1.81 0.88 -32.70
C SER A 58 -0.80 2.00 -32.96
N GLY A 59 -0.01 1.88 -34.03
CA GLY A 59 0.94 2.92 -34.45
C GLY A 59 2.27 2.88 -33.71
N LYS A 60 2.84 4.07 -33.45
CA LYS A 60 4.18 4.23 -32.86
C LYS A 60 4.17 4.55 -31.35
N THR A 61 3.05 4.40 -30.68
CA THR A 61 2.92 4.58 -29.24
C THR A 61 3.45 3.36 -28.50
N TYR A 62 3.84 3.57 -27.25
CA TYR A 62 4.32 2.49 -26.39
C TYR A 62 3.20 1.52 -26.00
N ASP A 63 3.57 0.28 -25.77
CA ASP A 63 2.73 -0.75 -25.17
C ASP A 63 3.13 -0.99 -23.72
N ALA A 64 2.22 -1.48 -22.92
CA ALA A 64 2.48 -1.74 -21.50
C ALA A 64 1.97 -3.13 -21.09
N ASN A 65 2.77 -3.80 -20.25
CA ASN A 65 2.40 -5.06 -19.64
C ASN A 65 2.81 -5.07 -18.16
N VAL A 66 1.93 -5.57 -17.30
CA VAL A 66 2.26 -5.86 -15.90
C VAL A 66 1.88 -7.30 -15.61
N THR A 67 2.83 -8.06 -15.08
CA THR A 67 2.62 -9.42 -14.61
C THR A 67 2.91 -9.49 -13.12
N ALA A 68 1.98 -10.02 -12.33
CA ALA A 68 2.12 -10.19 -10.90
C ALA A 68 1.78 -11.63 -10.48
N ALA A 69 2.62 -12.19 -9.62
CA ALA A 69 2.36 -13.41 -8.89
C ALA A 69 2.03 -13.07 -7.43
N LEU A 70 0.89 -13.57 -6.94
CA LEU A 70 0.44 -13.38 -5.57
C LEU A 70 0.39 -14.74 -4.88
N PHE A 71 0.73 -14.79 -3.62
CA PHE A 71 0.65 -16.00 -2.81
C PHE A 71 0.32 -15.67 -1.36
N ASP A 72 -0.47 -16.53 -0.75
CA ASP A 72 -0.82 -16.50 0.67
C ASP A 72 -0.79 -17.93 1.21
N PHE A 73 0.06 -18.19 2.17
CA PHE A 73 0.23 -19.51 2.75
C PHE A 73 0.01 -19.49 4.24
N ASN A 74 -0.78 -20.44 4.71
CA ASN A 74 -1.10 -20.63 6.11
C ASN A 74 -0.70 -22.04 6.57
N ASP A 75 -0.23 -22.16 7.81
CA ASP A 75 -0.01 -23.46 8.41
C ASP A 75 -1.35 -24.17 8.72
N LYS A 76 -1.31 -25.50 8.96
CA LYS A 76 -2.50 -26.32 9.23
C LYS A 76 -3.39 -25.80 10.38
N LYS A 77 -2.84 -25.02 11.29
CA LYS A 77 -3.56 -24.45 12.45
C LYS A 77 -3.88 -22.95 12.25
N ASN A 78 -3.61 -22.39 11.09
CA ASN A 78 -3.72 -20.95 10.79
C ASN A 78 -3.03 -20.07 11.85
N ARG A 79 -1.89 -20.51 12.36
CA ARG A 79 -1.09 -19.76 13.34
C ARG A 79 -0.02 -18.93 12.69
N TRP A 80 0.56 -19.44 11.62
CA TRP A 80 1.60 -18.83 10.85
C TRP A 80 1.07 -18.50 9.46
N ASN A 81 1.35 -17.30 9.01
CA ASN A 81 0.96 -16.81 7.69
C ASN A 81 2.16 -16.14 7.04
N TYR A 82 2.41 -16.47 5.79
CA TYR A 82 3.39 -15.78 4.96
C TYR A 82 2.87 -15.68 3.53
N GLY A 83 3.18 -14.57 2.90
CA GLY A 83 2.69 -14.35 1.57
C GLY A 83 3.19 -13.05 0.98
N GLY A 84 2.62 -12.70 -0.14
CA GLY A 84 2.96 -11.46 -0.80
C GLY A 84 2.60 -11.42 -2.26
N GLU A 85 3.20 -10.45 -2.90
CA GLU A 85 3.08 -10.13 -4.31
C GLU A 85 4.48 -9.83 -4.88
N ILE A 86 4.76 -10.35 -6.06
CA ILE A 86 5.93 -10.00 -6.86
C ILE A 86 5.42 -9.60 -8.23
N ALA A 87 5.79 -8.42 -8.69
CA ALA A 87 5.29 -7.86 -9.94
C ALA A 87 6.42 -7.32 -10.82
N SER A 88 6.28 -7.48 -12.13
CA SER A 88 7.11 -6.84 -13.14
C SER A 88 6.24 -6.01 -14.06
N SER A 89 6.68 -4.78 -14.34
CA SER A 89 6.09 -3.91 -15.36
C SER A 89 7.04 -3.76 -16.53
N ASN A 90 6.52 -3.83 -17.75
CA ASN A 90 7.28 -3.66 -18.97
C ASN A 90 6.58 -2.62 -19.84
N ILE A 91 7.35 -1.62 -20.30
CA ILE A 91 6.91 -0.63 -21.27
C ILE A 91 7.75 -0.84 -22.52
N PHE A 92 7.09 -1.14 -23.63
CA PHE A 92 7.71 -1.46 -24.91
C PHE A 92 7.63 -0.28 -25.88
N ASN A 93 8.48 -0.23 -26.88
CA ASN A 93 8.45 0.76 -27.96
C ASN A 93 8.57 2.22 -27.47
N THR A 94 9.45 2.48 -26.48
CA THR A 94 9.62 3.80 -25.90
C THR A 94 10.49 4.74 -26.75
N GLY A 95 10.05 5.06 -27.98
CA GLY A 95 10.74 6.04 -28.83
C GLY A 95 11.74 5.44 -29.86
N GLN A 96 12.68 6.25 -30.35
CA GLN A 96 13.53 5.91 -31.51
C GLN A 96 14.42 4.66 -31.34
N ASN A 97 14.64 4.17 -30.14
CA ASN A 97 15.56 3.05 -29.86
C ASN A 97 14.84 1.73 -29.50
N GLU A 98 13.52 1.66 -29.62
CA GLU A 98 12.72 0.45 -29.31
C GLU A 98 13.09 -0.23 -27.97
N LYS A 99 13.59 0.53 -27.02
CA LYS A 99 14.09 0.00 -25.74
C LYS A 99 12.94 -0.33 -24.81
N THR A 100 12.91 -1.55 -24.32
CA THR A 100 11.98 -1.94 -23.23
C THR A 100 12.46 -1.40 -21.89
N ILE A 101 11.56 -0.76 -21.15
CA ILE A 101 11.78 -0.35 -19.76
C ILE A 101 11.12 -1.39 -18.85
N THR A 102 11.94 -2.11 -18.07
CA THR A 102 11.45 -3.10 -17.12
C THR A 102 11.60 -2.61 -15.70
N GLY A 103 10.51 -2.61 -14.96
CA GLY A 103 10.47 -2.30 -13.54
C GLY A 103 9.98 -3.50 -12.74
N PHE A 104 10.25 -3.48 -11.42
CA PHE A 104 9.75 -4.52 -10.53
C PHE A 104 9.26 -3.94 -9.19
N SER A 105 8.33 -4.65 -8.57
CA SER A 105 7.81 -4.36 -7.24
C SER A 105 7.58 -5.66 -6.49
N SER A 106 7.71 -5.62 -5.17
CA SER A 106 7.32 -6.72 -4.29
C SER A 106 6.68 -6.20 -3.01
N LYS A 107 5.75 -7.00 -2.47
CA LYS A 107 5.20 -6.84 -1.12
C LYS A 107 5.24 -8.21 -0.47
N LEU A 108 6.01 -8.36 0.58
CA LEU A 108 6.19 -9.63 1.29
C LEU A 108 5.78 -9.47 2.75
N TYR A 109 5.20 -10.50 3.31
CA TYR A 109 4.88 -10.51 4.72
C TYR A 109 5.06 -11.89 5.36
N PHE A 110 5.38 -11.85 6.64
CA PHE A 110 5.44 -13.02 7.50
C PHE A 110 4.89 -12.68 8.88
N GLY A 111 4.10 -13.58 9.47
CA GLY A 111 3.53 -13.31 10.78
C GLY A 111 2.98 -14.52 11.49
N LYS A 112 2.71 -14.30 12.77
CA LYS A 112 1.98 -15.20 13.65
C LYS A 112 0.68 -14.53 14.07
N SER A 113 -0.45 -15.10 13.64
CA SER A 113 -1.79 -14.51 13.79
C SER A 113 -2.55 -14.98 15.03
N SER A 114 -2.07 -15.99 15.78
CA SER A 114 -2.80 -16.56 16.90
C SER A 114 -1.95 -16.78 18.14
N GLY A 115 -2.63 -16.91 19.30
CA GLY A 115 -2.02 -17.05 20.61
C GLY A 115 -1.92 -15.71 21.35
N ARG A 116 -1.24 -15.72 22.50
CA ARG A 116 -1.06 -14.49 23.29
C ARG A 116 -0.15 -13.49 22.62
N PHE A 117 0.95 -13.97 22.05
CA PHE A 117 1.88 -13.15 21.29
C PHE A 117 1.62 -13.34 19.79
N THR A 118 1.37 -12.23 19.11
CA THR A 118 1.18 -12.15 17.65
C THR A 118 2.17 -11.14 17.09
N PHE A 119 2.58 -11.32 15.83
CA PHE A 119 3.39 -10.34 15.13
C PHE A 119 3.19 -10.44 13.63
N LYS A 120 3.51 -9.37 12.92
CA LYS A 120 3.58 -9.33 11.46
C LYS A 120 4.73 -8.43 11.03
N ILE A 121 5.56 -8.93 10.15
CA ILE A 121 6.62 -8.18 9.48
C ILE A 121 6.19 -8.04 8.03
N ASN A 122 6.24 -6.85 7.48
CA ASN A 122 5.95 -6.59 6.07
C ASN A 122 7.11 -5.79 5.47
N GLN A 123 7.44 -6.12 4.23
CA GLN A 123 8.33 -5.34 3.40
C GLN A 123 7.65 -5.04 2.07
N SER A 124 7.70 -3.81 1.62
CA SER A 124 7.24 -3.39 0.30
C SER A 124 8.37 -2.68 -0.41
N LEU A 125 8.55 -2.99 -1.67
CA LEU A 125 9.64 -2.47 -2.47
C LEU A 125 9.14 -2.18 -3.88
N SER A 126 9.63 -1.09 -4.46
CA SER A 126 9.44 -0.77 -5.88
C SER A 126 10.69 -0.06 -6.39
N ASN A 127 11.22 -0.49 -7.53
CA ASN A 127 12.31 0.23 -8.14
C ASN A 127 11.83 1.49 -8.89
N ASP A 128 12.76 2.30 -9.37
CA ASP A 128 12.52 3.57 -10.07
C ASP A 128 11.81 3.41 -11.43
N LYS A 129 11.86 2.20 -12.02
CA LYS A 129 11.29 1.88 -13.33
C LYS A 129 9.92 1.23 -13.28
N TYR A 130 9.47 0.80 -12.09
CA TYR A 130 8.16 0.18 -11.96
C TYR A 130 7.03 1.17 -12.25
N ASN A 131 6.12 0.79 -13.15
CA ASN A 131 5.05 1.67 -13.62
C ASN A 131 3.81 0.86 -13.99
N THR A 132 2.66 1.18 -13.37
CA THR A 132 1.36 0.52 -13.61
C THR A 132 0.28 1.52 -14.09
N ARG A 133 0.65 2.70 -14.54
CA ARG A 133 -0.28 3.81 -14.86
C ARG A 133 -1.29 3.49 -15.95
N ASP A 134 -0.95 2.55 -16.84
CA ASP A 134 -1.80 2.26 -18.00
C ASP A 134 -3.10 1.54 -17.65
N MET A 135 -3.11 0.73 -16.58
CA MET A 135 -4.29 -0.01 -16.11
C MET A 135 -4.44 -0.02 -14.59
N GLY A 136 -3.77 0.86 -13.88
CA GLY A 136 -3.82 0.90 -12.42
C GLY A 136 -3.58 2.28 -11.84
N TYR A 137 -4.01 2.45 -10.59
CA TYR A 137 -3.64 3.64 -9.82
C TYR A 137 -2.18 3.52 -9.38
N PHE A 138 -1.41 4.56 -9.65
CA PHE A 138 0.00 4.60 -9.34
C PHE A 138 0.37 5.96 -8.76
N THR A 139 0.99 5.99 -7.60
CA THR A 139 1.40 7.21 -6.91
C THR A 139 2.88 7.50 -7.11
N PHE A 140 3.73 6.60 -6.68
CA PHE A 140 5.18 6.73 -6.76
C PHE A 140 5.85 5.35 -6.74
N ASN A 141 7.09 5.33 -7.17
CA ASN A 141 8.00 4.19 -7.14
C ASN A 141 9.30 4.54 -6.38
N ASN A 142 10.35 3.76 -6.55
CA ASN A 142 11.66 3.98 -5.94
C ASN A 142 11.60 4.07 -4.41
N PHE A 143 11.06 3.04 -3.77
CA PHE A 143 10.96 2.96 -2.33
C PHE A 143 11.24 1.55 -1.79
N LEU A 144 11.64 1.50 -0.54
CA LEU A 144 11.64 0.32 0.30
C LEU A 144 11.04 0.69 1.65
N ASP A 145 9.93 0.03 1.98
CA ASP A 145 9.14 0.25 3.18
C ASP A 145 9.13 -1.03 4.02
N ASP A 146 9.53 -0.93 5.27
CA ASP A 146 9.49 -2.00 6.25
C ASP A 146 8.51 -1.65 7.36
N SER A 147 7.70 -2.60 7.79
CA SER A 147 6.83 -2.43 8.95
C SER A 147 6.79 -3.65 9.84
N VAL A 148 6.71 -3.41 11.13
CA VAL A 148 6.61 -4.46 12.15
C VAL A 148 5.43 -4.14 13.06
N TYR A 149 4.57 -5.12 13.23
CA TYR A 149 3.53 -5.15 14.24
C TYR A 149 3.86 -6.25 15.26
N MET A 150 3.72 -5.96 16.55
CA MET A 150 3.76 -6.94 17.63
C MET A 150 2.59 -6.70 18.56
N GLY A 151 1.91 -7.77 18.95
CA GLY A 151 0.78 -7.72 19.86
C GLY A 151 0.89 -8.73 20.98
N TYR A 152 0.54 -8.34 22.20
CA TYR A 152 0.38 -9.24 23.33
C TYR A 152 -1.04 -9.15 23.90
N ASN A 153 -1.73 -10.29 23.98
CA ASN A 153 -3.16 -10.39 24.23
C ASN A 153 -3.41 -11.14 25.54
N TRP A 154 -3.98 -10.46 26.53
CA TRP A 154 -4.51 -11.07 27.75
C TRP A 154 -6.02 -11.28 27.58
N LEU A 155 -6.39 -12.50 27.21
CA LEU A 155 -7.79 -12.87 26.90
C LEU A 155 -8.51 -13.51 28.10
N LYS A 156 -7.78 -13.87 29.15
CA LYS A 156 -8.39 -14.37 30.39
C LYS A 156 -8.80 -13.20 31.26
N PRO A 157 -10.09 -13.13 31.67
CA PRO A 157 -10.56 -12.09 32.57
C PRO A 157 -9.83 -12.09 33.92
N THR A 158 -9.62 -10.91 34.48
CA THR A 158 -9.08 -10.69 35.84
C THR A 158 -10.09 -9.92 36.69
N ASN A 159 -9.68 -9.40 37.85
CA ASN A 159 -10.55 -8.62 38.72
C ASN A 159 -11.01 -7.28 38.11
N TRP A 160 -10.23 -6.66 37.19
CA TRP A 160 -10.51 -5.33 36.65
C TRP A 160 -10.79 -5.31 35.14
N TYR A 161 -10.27 -6.26 34.35
CA TYR A 161 -10.55 -6.34 32.91
C TYR A 161 -11.13 -7.70 32.49
N ASN A 162 -11.85 -7.68 31.36
CA ASN A 162 -12.27 -8.87 30.62
C ASN A 162 -11.21 -9.29 29.60
N LYS A 163 -10.58 -8.33 28.94
CA LYS A 163 -9.47 -8.53 27.98
C LYS A 163 -8.62 -7.27 27.91
N LEU A 164 -7.32 -7.46 27.66
CA LEU A 164 -6.33 -6.40 27.50
C LEU A 164 -5.44 -6.74 26.32
N PHE A 165 -5.13 -5.73 25.50
CA PHE A 165 -4.26 -5.82 24.35
C PHE A 165 -3.18 -4.75 24.45
N LEU A 166 -1.94 -5.12 24.23
CA LEU A 166 -0.81 -4.22 24.08
C LEU A 166 -0.22 -4.43 22.69
N ASN A 167 -0.07 -3.37 21.91
CA ASN A 167 0.45 -3.43 20.56
C ASN A 167 1.60 -2.45 20.39
N PHE A 168 2.60 -2.89 19.66
CA PHE A 168 3.72 -2.10 19.16
C PHE A 168 3.67 -2.08 17.64
N ASN A 169 3.85 -0.91 17.03
CA ASN A 169 3.97 -0.75 15.59
C ASN A 169 5.21 0.08 15.28
N SER A 170 5.92 -0.32 14.25
CA SER A 170 6.99 0.47 13.66
C SER A 170 6.90 0.46 12.15
N PHE A 171 7.31 1.56 11.57
CA PHE A 171 7.41 1.76 10.13
C PHE A 171 8.72 2.46 9.82
N TYR A 172 9.37 2.04 8.74
CA TYR A 172 10.57 2.68 8.20
C TYR A 172 10.49 2.70 6.68
N SER A 173 10.81 3.85 6.09
CA SER A 173 10.77 4.07 4.65
C SER A 173 12.06 4.73 4.16
N ARG A 174 12.54 4.29 3.02
CA ARG A 174 13.65 4.92 2.29
C ARG A 174 13.42 4.89 0.79
N GLN A 175 14.07 5.77 0.04
CA GLN A 175 14.27 5.53 -1.38
C GLN A 175 15.15 4.28 -1.56
N LEU A 176 14.89 3.54 -2.65
CA LEU A 176 15.68 2.35 -2.96
C LEU A 176 17.01 2.74 -3.62
N ASP A 177 16.94 3.63 -4.61
CA ASP A 177 18.11 4.11 -5.36
C ASP A 177 17.98 5.60 -5.73
N PRO A 178 18.92 6.47 -5.32
CA PRO A 178 19.94 6.22 -4.28
C PRO A 178 19.29 5.97 -2.91
N SER A 179 19.93 5.14 -2.07
CA SER A 179 19.39 4.84 -0.74
C SER A 179 19.38 6.08 0.15
N ARG A 180 18.19 6.65 0.38
CA ARG A 180 17.98 7.87 1.19
C ARG A 180 16.81 7.69 2.11
N TYR A 181 16.98 8.07 3.38
CA TYR A 181 15.91 8.07 4.37
C TYR A 181 14.70 8.90 3.90
N ARG A 182 13.50 8.35 4.07
CA ARG A 182 12.22 9.02 3.82
C ARG A 182 11.49 9.33 5.10
N SER A 183 11.07 8.32 5.82
CA SER A 183 10.29 8.50 7.05
C SER A 183 10.41 7.30 7.98
N ALA A 184 10.12 7.51 9.25
CA ALA A 184 9.94 6.44 10.22
C ALA A 184 8.81 6.82 11.17
N ALA A 185 8.19 5.81 11.78
CA ALA A 185 7.20 5.99 12.82
C ALA A 185 7.25 4.84 13.80
N VAL A 186 7.01 5.12 15.07
CA VAL A 186 6.81 4.11 16.11
C VAL A 186 5.63 4.48 16.98
N ASN A 187 4.82 3.50 17.37
CA ASN A 187 3.80 3.72 18.38
C ASN A 187 3.58 2.48 19.24
N VAL A 188 3.13 2.73 20.46
CA VAL A 188 2.62 1.72 21.40
C VAL A 188 1.20 2.10 21.75
N ASN A 189 0.31 1.12 21.70
CA ASN A 189 -1.08 1.31 22.11
C ASN A 189 -1.56 0.17 22.99
N ALA A 190 -2.38 0.51 23.97
CA ALA A 190 -3.06 -0.43 24.86
C ALA A 190 -4.57 -0.26 24.75
N ASN A 191 -5.29 -1.37 24.69
CA ASN A 191 -6.75 -1.40 24.62
C ASN A 191 -7.28 -2.40 25.61
N THR A 192 -8.31 -2.03 26.39
CA THR A 192 -8.90 -2.90 27.38
C THR A 192 -10.43 -2.83 27.38
N GLN A 193 -11.06 -3.96 27.68
CA GLN A 193 -12.43 -4.00 28.09
C GLN A 193 -12.50 -4.24 29.58
N LEU A 194 -13.00 -3.28 30.33
CA LEU A 194 -13.18 -3.36 31.77
C LEU A 194 -14.34 -4.30 32.16
N LYS A 195 -14.40 -4.72 33.44
CA LYS A 195 -15.48 -5.58 33.96
C LYS A 195 -16.89 -4.99 33.77
N ASN A 196 -17.03 -3.69 33.90
CA ASN A 196 -18.28 -2.97 33.71
C ASN A 196 -18.64 -2.69 32.23
N LEU A 197 -17.94 -3.39 31.30
CA LEU A 197 -18.14 -3.30 29.85
C LEU A 197 -17.77 -1.94 29.22
N TRP A 198 -17.04 -1.10 29.92
CA TRP A 198 -16.37 0.03 29.29
C TRP A 198 -15.17 -0.45 28.48
N ASN A 199 -14.95 0.16 27.34
CA ASN A 199 -13.71 0.03 26.60
C ASN A 199 -12.88 1.29 26.83
N ALA A 200 -11.61 1.10 27.08
CA ALA A 200 -10.66 2.20 27.25
C ALA A 200 -9.36 1.86 26.53
N GLY A 201 -8.64 2.87 26.12
CA GLY A 201 -7.33 2.68 25.51
C GLY A 201 -6.49 3.94 25.56
N ALA A 202 -5.19 3.73 25.35
CA ALA A 202 -4.19 4.77 25.26
C ALA A 202 -3.23 4.44 24.11
N MET A 203 -2.69 5.47 23.48
CA MET A 203 -1.65 5.37 22.47
C MET A 203 -0.64 6.49 22.67
N VAL A 204 0.63 6.18 22.48
CA VAL A 204 1.71 7.15 22.32
C VAL A 204 2.50 6.79 21.07
N GLY A 205 2.97 7.80 20.36
CA GLY A 205 3.75 7.61 19.15
C GLY A 205 4.75 8.73 18.91
N TYR A 206 5.71 8.41 18.07
CA TYR A 206 6.77 9.31 17.67
C TYR A 206 7.10 9.10 16.20
N GLU A 207 7.23 10.20 15.48
CA GLU A 207 7.68 10.27 14.09
C GLU A 207 8.88 11.23 14.05
N PRO A 208 10.09 10.77 13.66
CA PRO A 208 11.22 11.64 13.40
C PRO A 208 10.94 12.59 12.22
N GLU A 209 11.83 13.56 12.00
CA GLU A 209 11.82 14.33 10.76
C GLU A 209 11.76 13.39 9.55
N TYR A 210 11.00 13.78 8.53
CA TYR A 210 10.86 13.00 7.31
C TYR A 210 11.27 13.80 6.07
N ASN A 211 11.65 13.10 5.02
CA ASN A 211 12.01 13.68 3.73
C ASN A 211 10.99 13.26 2.67
N ASP A 212 10.24 14.22 2.13
CA ASP A 212 9.34 14.00 1.02
C ASP A 212 10.06 14.33 -0.30
N PHE A 213 10.36 13.30 -1.08
CA PHE A 213 11.02 13.43 -2.38
C PHE A 213 10.03 13.59 -3.54
N ASN A 214 8.74 13.48 -3.29
CA ASN A 214 7.71 13.54 -4.33
C ASN A 214 7.11 14.94 -4.46
N GLU A 215 6.89 15.64 -3.34
CA GLU A 215 6.23 16.95 -3.33
C GLU A 215 6.99 18.03 -4.10
N PRO A 216 8.35 18.11 -4.06
CA PRO A 216 9.05 19.14 -4.85
C PRO A 216 8.91 18.97 -6.36
N ARG A 217 8.60 17.76 -6.87
CA ARG A 217 8.53 17.41 -8.30
C ARG A 217 9.78 17.77 -9.09
N VAL A 218 10.91 17.89 -8.42
CA VAL A 218 12.22 18.17 -8.97
C VAL A 218 13.18 17.08 -8.50
N GLU A 219 13.83 16.43 -9.45
CA GLU A 219 14.75 15.35 -9.17
C GLU A 219 15.86 15.77 -8.19
N GLY A 220 16.17 14.90 -7.23
CA GLY A 220 17.20 15.11 -6.22
C GLY A 220 16.83 16.08 -5.09
N ARG A 221 15.72 16.81 -5.19
CA ARG A 221 15.21 17.67 -4.10
C ARG A 221 14.24 16.92 -3.21
N PHE A 222 14.14 17.37 -1.97
CA PHE A 222 13.15 16.87 -1.00
C PHE A 222 12.66 18.00 -0.10
N PHE A 223 11.45 17.84 0.39
CA PHE A 223 10.89 18.66 1.43
C PHE A 223 11.09 18.00 2.78
N ARG A 224 11.66 18.70 3.76
CA ARG A 224 11.83 18.18 5.12
C ARG A 224 10.61 18.51 5.96
N GLY A 225 9.96 17.47 6.45
CA GLY A 225 8.86 17.60 7.38
C GLY A 225 9.30 17.51 8.83
N TRP A 226 8.45 17.94 9.71
CA TRP A 226 8.73 18.08 11.14
C TRP A 226 8.65 16.73 11.85
N LYS A 227 9.46 16.59 12.92
CA LYS A 227 9.25 15.51 13.88
C LYS A 227 7.97 15.75 14.66
N SER A 228 7.31 14.68 15.06
CA SER A 228 6.09 14.75 15.87
C SER A 228 6.07 13.72 16.98
N ALA A 229 5.57 14.11 18.14
CA ALA A 229 5.20 13.21 19.23
C ALA A 229 3.71 13.37 19.51
N TYR A 230 2.99 12.28 19.65
CA TYR A 230 1.55 12.33 19.85
C TYR A 230 1.08 11.32 20.88
N GLY A 231 -0.02 11.65 21.55
CA GLY A 231 -0.70 10.78 22.48
C GLY A 231 -2.21 10.84 22.30
N ASN A 232 -2.88 9.73 22.54
CA ASN A 232 -4.32 9.64 22.49
C ASN A 232 -4.85 8.77 23.64
N LEU A 233 -5.92 9.24 24.28
CA LEU A 233 -6.69 8.51 25.29
C LEU A 233 -8.14 8.43 24.85
N TRP A 234 -8.74 7.26 24.97
CA TRP A 234 -10.16 7.10 24.64
C TRP A 234 -10.88 6.21 25.64
N VAL A 235 -12.14 6.52 25.86
CA VAL A 235 -13.05 5.74 26.69
C VAL A 235 -14.40 5.67 25.99
N GLU A 236 -14.95 4.48 25.85
CA GLU A 236 -16.23 4.24 25.20
C GLU A 236 -17.11 3.31 26.03
N LYS A 237 -18.39 3.64 26.13
CA LYS A 237 -19.43 2.74 26.66
C LYS A 237 -20.54 2.55 25.64
N LYS A 238 -20.79 1.32 25.21
CA LYS A 238 -21.95 0.94 24.39
C LYS A 238 -23.07 0.40 25.28
N LYS A 239 -24.16 1.12 25.46
CA LYS A 239 -25.40 0.60 26.08
C LYS A 239 -26.38 0.13 24.99
N LYS A 240 -27.01 -1.03 25.22
CA LYS A 240 -27.84 -1.74 24.23
C LYS A 240 -29.03 -0.93 23.65
N LYS A 241 -29.44 0.22 24.19
CA LYS A 241 -30.68 0.86 23.71
C LYS A 241 -30.79 2.40 23.66
N LYS A 242 -29.97 3.24 24.31
CA LYS A 242 -30.21 4.69 24.25
C LYS A 242 -29.00 5.65 24.30
N TYR A 243 -27.87 5.26 24.83
CA TYR A 243 -26.74 6.21 24.98
C TYR A 243 -25.38 5.57 24.59
N LYS A 244 -24.66 6.25 23.75
CA LYS A 244 -23.24 5.99 23.45
C LYS A 244 -22.43 7.17 24.02
N ALA A 245 -21.53 6.92 24.96
CA ALA A 245 -20.57 7.92 25.41
C ALA A 245 -19.21 7.59 24.79
N ASN A 246 -18.59 8.57 24.16
CA ASN A 246 -17.25 8.48 23.62
C ASN A 246 -16.49 9.75 24.01
N ILE A 247 -15.37 9.60 24.71
CA ILE A 247 -14.46 10.69 25.04
C ILE A 247 -13.14 10.35 24.37
N ASN A 248 -12.59 11.31 23.63
CA ASN A 248 -11.34 11.17 22.93
C ASN A 248 -10.48 12.41 23.21
N LEU A 249 -9.29 12.22 23.79
CA LEU A 249 -8.34 13.27 24.08
C LEU A 249 -7.10 13.02 23.22
N PHE A 250 -6.76 14.00 22.40
CA PHE A 250 -5.62 13.92 21.49
C PHE A 250 -4.61 15.02 21.83
N TYR A 251 -3.35 14.67 21.94
CA TYR A 251 -2.22 15.58 22.09
C TYR A 251 -1.24 15.41 20.94
N LEU A 252 -0.81 16.51 20.36
CA LEU A 252 0.19 16.53 19.28
C LEU A 252 1.20 17.63 19.55
N ASN A 253 2.48 17.27 19.60
CA ASN A 253 3.60 18.20 19.60
C ASN A 253 4.38 18.06 18.30
N ARG A 254 4.60 19.16 17.60
CA ARG A 254 5.44 19.25 16.40
C ARG A 254 6.57 20.24 16.66
N SER A 255 7.77 19.87 16.26
CA SER A 255 8.94 20.75 16.30
C SER A 255 9.90 20.42 15.16
N LEU A 256 10.59 21.46 14.67
CA LEU A 256 11.73 21.34 13.77
C LEU A 256 12.92 20.73 14.52
#